data_6b4efd49be89131d3414b79f9ad49385
#
_entry.id   6b4efd49be89131d3414b79f9ad49385
#
_cell.length_a   1.000
_cell.length_b   1.000
_cell.length_c   1.000
_cell.angle_alpha   90.00
_cell.angle_beta   90.00
_cell.angle_gamma   90.00
#
_symmetry.space_group_name_H-M   'P 1'
#
loop_
_entity.id
_entity.type
_entity.pdbx_description
1 polymer ?
#
loop_
_entity_poly.entity_id
_entity_poly.type
_entity_poly.pdbx_seq_one_letter_code
_entity_poly.pdbx_strand_id
1 'polypeptide(L)'
;MYGGLMKKLIRAILCCLVAINVFMLTAFAAVPSPEVYTSIDQKSNLCDVKTKYSIGRAQSNARRGTCFDSADLIIRDEGNGNIGASAHANLRKPVTELYVSLYLDRYNKEKDVWQQVDYVDFEYTLEQYPDGIEDPSISVTFTNQKRGYYYRIRGAFSAGDDDWYEGFGPTTDGIWIE
;
A
#
# COMPACT_ATOMS: atom_id res chain seq x y z
N MET A 1 14.59 24.96 -59.98
CA MET A 1 14.15 23.61 -59.62
C MET A 1 14.47 23.19 -58.17
N TYR A 2 15.16 24.01 -57.36
CA TYR A 2 15.58 23.67 -55.97
C TYR A 2 14.57 24.05 -54.88
N GLY A 3 13.58 24.92 -55.12
CA GLY A 3 12.65 25.40 -54.09
C GLY A 3 11.61 24.35 -53.58
N GLY A 4 11.28 23.36 -54.42
CA GLY A 4 10.31 22.33 -54.04
C GLY A 4 10.89 21.22 -53.12
N LEU A 5 12.17 20.88 -53.32
CA LEU A 5 12.86 19.91 -52.51
C LEU A 5 13.11 20.40 -51.08
N MET A 6 13.54 21.65 -50.96
CA MET A 6 13.78 22.32 -49.66
C MET A 6 12.52 22.46 -48.82
N LYS A 7 11.36 22.78 -49.43
CA LYS A 7 10.07 22.82 -48.71
C LYS A 7 9.61 21.44 -48.24
N LYS A 8 9.88 20.37 -48.98
CA LYS A 8 9.60 18.97 -48.57
C LYS A 8 10.50 18.54 -47.41
N LEU A 9 11.79 18.92 -47.46
CA LEU A 9 12.75 18.63 -46.39
C LEU A 9 12.40 19.33 -45.07
N ILE A 10 12.03 20.63 -45.13
CA ILE A 10 11.60 21.42 -43.97
C ILE A 10 10.32 20.82 -43.35
N ARG A 11 9.34 20.39 -44.17
CA ARG A 11 8.13 19.72 -43.66
C ARG A 11 8.42 18.40 -42.99
N ALA A 12 9.33 17.57 -43.55
CA ALA A 12 9.74 16.30 -42.97
C ALA A 12 10.45 16.50 -41.60
N ILE A 13 11.36 17.47 -41.49
CA ILE A 13 12.05 17.82 -40.25
C ILE A 13 11.05 18.34 -39.20
N LEU A 14 10.09 19.19 -39.61
CA LEU A 14 9.07 19.71 -38.71
C LEU A 14 8.15 18.58 -38.18
N CYS A 15 7.76 17.61 -39.02
CA CYS A 15 7.00 16.43 -38.62
C CYS A 15 7.79 15.53 -37.66
N CYS A 16 9.09 15.34 -37.88
CA CYS A 16 9.94 14.58 -36.98
C CYS A 16 10.10 15.26 -35.61
N LEU A 17 10.26 16.59 -35.57
CA LEU A 17 10.34 17.37 -34.32
C LEU A 17 9.03 17.34 -33.54
N VAL A 18 7.88 17.35 -34.20
CA VAL A 18 6.57 17.21 -33.54
C VAL A 18 6.39 15.78 -33.02
N ALA A 19 6.79 14.77 -33.78
CA ALA A 19 6.71 13.36 -33.36
C ALA A 19 7.59 13.07 -32.14
N ILE A 20 8.80 13.64 -32.05
CA ILE A 20 9.70 13.47 -30.89
C ILE A 20 9.09 14.07 -29.61
N ASN A 21 8.38 15.20 -29.71
CA ASN A 21 7.72 15.80 -28.55
C ASN A 21 6.48 15.03 -28.05
N VAL A 22 5.84 14.22 -28.90
CA VAL A 22 4.71 13.36 -28.51
C VAL A 22 5.18 12.11 -27.76
N PHE A 23 6.45 11.71 -27.91
CA PHE A 23 7.04 10.54 -27.22
C PHE A 23 7.79 10.89 -25.93
N MET A 24 7.80 12.12 -25.50
CA MET A 24 8.15 12.47 -24.12
C MET A 24 6.94 12.15 -23.20
N LEU A 25 6.50 10.90 -23.23
CA LEU A 25 5.74 10.33 -22.14
C LEU A 25 6.71 10.30 -20.96
N THR A 26 6.50 11.21 -20.02
CA THR A 26 7.09 11.08 -18.69
C THR A 26 6.70 9.69 -18.20
N ALA A 27 7.66 8.79 -18.12
CA ALA A 27 7.49 7.54 -17.39
C ALA A 27 7.41 7.95 -15.92
N PHE A 28 6.20 8.24 -15.43
CA PHE A 28 5.95 8.25 -14.01
C PHE A 28 6.27 6.84 -13.52
N ALA A 29 7.14 6.70 -12.56
CA ALA A 29 7.30 5.44 -11.86
C ALA A 29 5.92 5.08 -11.31
N ALA A 30 5.30 4.04 -11.85
CA ALA A 30 4.00 3.60 -11.34
C ALA A 30 4.21 3.12 -9.91
N VAL A 31 3.39 3.61 -8.97
CA VAL A 31 3.34 3.08 -7.61
C VAL A 31 3.17 1.57 -7.71
N PRO A 32 4.07 0.76 -7.12
CA PRO A 32 3.93 -0.69 -7.16
C PRO A 32 2.59 -1.13 -6.58
N SER A 33 1.94 -2.10 -7.24
CA SER A 33 0.68 -2.67 -6.75
C SER A 33 0.85 -3.19 -5.32
N PRO A 34 -0.10 -2.93 -4.39
CA PRO A 34 -0.04 -3.38 -3.00
C PRO A 34 0.19 -4.88 -2.84
N GLU A 35 -0.28 -5.71 -3.79
CA GLU A 35 -0.09 -7.16 -3.76
C GLU A 35 1.39 -7.59 -3.86
N VAL A 36 2.27 -6.73 -4.32
CA VAL A 36 3.73 -6.97 -4.33
C VAL A 36 4.27 -7.05 -2.90
N TYR A 37 3.65 -6.32 -1.96
CA TYR A 37 4.13 -6.19 -0.58
C TYR A 37 3.41 -7.08 0.42
N THR A 38 2.25 -7.65 0.08
CA THR A 38 1.48 -8.52 0.97
C THR A 38 0.76 -9.62 0.19
N SER A 39 0.62 -10.80 0.78
CA SER A 39 -0.08 -11.94 0.17
C SER A 39 -1.17 -12.47 1.10
N ILE A 40 -2.31 -12.88 0.52
CA ILE A 40 -3.38 -13.57 1.24
C ILE A 40 -2.89 -14.91 1.85
N ASP A 41 -1.86 -15.53 1.25
CA ASP A 41 -1.28 -16.78 1.71
C ASP A 41 -0.26 -16.61 2.84
N GLN A 42 -0.01 -15.36 3.28
CA GLN A 42 0.85 -15.10 4.42
C GLN A 42 0.33 -15.81 5.66
N LYS A 43 1.20 -16.53 6.37
CA LYS A 43 0.83 -17.31 7.56
C LYS A 43 0.45 -16.39 8.72
N SER A 44 -0.56 -16.80 9.47
CA SER A 44 -1.07 -16.13 10.66
C SER A 44 -1.63 -17.18 11.60
N ASN A 45 -1.42 -17.04 12.90
CA ASN A 45 -1.99 -17.93 13.90
C ASN A 45 -3.44 -17.53 14.20
N LEU A 46 -4.23 -18.44 14.72
CA LEU A 46 -5.52 -18.13 15.34
C LEU A 46 -5.30 -17.94 16.84
N CYS A 47 -5.58 -16.74 17.34
CA CYS A 47 -5.46 -16.45 18.77
C CYS A 47 -6.53 -17.18 19.59
N ASP A 48 -6.35 -17.23 20.91
CA ASP A 48 -7.43 -17.66 21.81
C ASP A 48 -8.69 -16.79 21.60
N VAL A 49 -9.88 -17.40 21.67
CA VAL A 49 -11.17 -16.73 21.46
C VAL A 49 -11.42 -15.53 22.40
N LYS A 50 -10.73 -15.46 23.54
CA LYS A 50 -10.80 -14.35 24.50
C LYS A 50 -9.88 -13.20 24.12
N THR A 51 -8.98 -13.40 23.15
CA THR A 51 -8.04 -12.36 22.70
C THR A 51 -8.78 -11.30 21.92
N LYS A 52 -8.73 -10.06 22.40
CA LYS A 52 -9.48 -8.95 21.82
C LYS A 52 -8.64 -8.08 20.88
N TYR A 53 -7.35 -8.30 20.76
CA TYR A 53 -6.46 -7.60 19.82
C TYR A 53 -5.28 -8.46 19.43
N SER A 54 -4.67 -8.13 18.31
CA SER A 54 -3.39 -8.70 17.87
C SER A 54 -2.53 -7.61 17.20
N ILE A 55 -1.22 -7.77 17.30
CA ILE A 55 -0.24 -6.84 16.73
C ILE A 55 0.60 -7.60 15.71
N GLY A 56 0.65 -7.08 14.50
CA GLY A 56 1.57 -7.49 13.46
C GLY A 56 2.67 -6.43 13.29
N ARG A 57 3.93 -6.85 13.31
CA ARG A 57 5.06 -5.97 13.07
C ARG A 57 5.95 -6.55 11.99
N ALA A 58 6.35 -5.70 11.06
CA ALA A 58 7.41 -6.00 10.12
C ALA A 58 8.51 -4.95 10.24
N GLN A 59 9.75 -5.42 10.11
CA GLN A 59 10.92 -4.55 10.01
C GLN A 59 11.41 -4.59 8.57
N SER A 60 11.85 -3.45 8.06
CA SER A 60 12.50 -3.41 6.77
C SER A 60 13.79 -4.22 6.82
N ASN A 61 13.80 -5.38 6.18
CA ASN A 61 14.99 -6.25 6.06
C ASN A 61 15.95 -5.77 4.96
N ALA A 62 15.64 -4.67 4.31
CA ALA A 62 16.48 -4.14 3.26
C ALA A 62 17.77 -3.58 3.89
N ARG A 63 18.88 -4.27 3.67
CA ARG A 63 20.25 -3.72 3.93
C ARG A 63 20.45 -2.35 3.24
N ARG A 64 19.49 -1.91 2.43
CA ARG A 64 19.45 -0.66 1.67
C ARG A 64 18.10 0.07 1.80
N GLY A 65 17.22 -0.34 2.73
CA GLY A 65 15.99 0.38 3.00
C GLY A 65 16.30 1.78 3.50
N THR A 66 15.79 2.78 2.79
CA THR A 66 16.09 4.19 3.07
C THR A 66 14.89 4.92 3.65
N CYS A 67 13.66 4.39 3.45
CA CYS A 67 12.44 5.02 3.92
C CYS A 67 11.95 4.47 5.26
N PHE A 68 11.87 3.15 5.40
CA PHE A 68 11.24 2.53 6.57
C PHE A 68 12.24 1.94 7.56
N ASP A 69 11.96 2.11 8.86
CA ASP A 69 12.50 1.26 9.92
C ASP A 69 11.58 0.05 10.15
N SER A 70 10.29 0.30 10.34
CA SER A 70 9.29 -0.73 10.60
C SER A 70 7.89 -0.23 10.25
N ALA A 71 6.91 -1.15 10.24
CA ALA A 71 5.52 -0.80 10.33
C ALA A 71 4.79 -1.73 11.30
N ASP A 72 3.84 -1.17 12.02
CA ASP A 72 3.00 -1.83 12.99
C ASP A 72 1.55 -1.85 12.50
N LEU A 73 0.89 -2.99 12.68
CA LEU A 73 -0.56 -3.15 12.52
C LEU A 73 -1.17 -3.62 13.83
N ILE A 74 -2.35 -3.12 14.13
CA ILE A 74 -3.15 -3.58 15.27
C ILE A 74 -4.55 -3.88 14.75
N ILE A 75 -5.06 -5.08 15.04
CA ILE A 75 -6.47 -5.44 14.91
C ILE A 75 -7.10 -5.49 16.29
N ARG A 76 -8.33 -4.99 16.44
CA ARG A 76 -9.10 -5.00 17.70
C ARG A 76 -10.55 -5.38 17.46
N ASP A 77 -11.12 -6.16 18.37
CA ASP A 77 -12.57 -6.35 18.49
C ASP A 77 -13.17 -5.14 19.21
N GLU A 78 -13.96 -4.34 18.50
CA GLU A 78 -14.67 -3.17 19.03
C GLU A 78 -16.12 -3.51 19.42
N GLY A 79 -16.48 -4.79 19.30
CA GLY A 79 -17.79 -5.31 19.63
C GLY A 79 -18.82 -5.14 18.51
N ASN A 80 -19.92 -5.89 18.60
CA ASN A 80 -21.04 -5.85 17.66
C ASN A 80 -20.65 -6.07 16.18
N GLY A 81 -19.58 -6.83 15.93
CA GLY A 81 -19.06 -7.03 14.56
C GLY A 81 -18.30 -5.84 14.00
N ASN A 82 -17.88 -4.91 14.83
CA ASN A 82 -16.98 -3.82 14.45
C ASN A 82 -15.53 -4.23 14.74
N ILE A 83 -14.66 -4.04 13.78
CA ILE A 83 -13.25 -4.39 13.85
C ILE A 83 -12.42 -3.14 13.65
N GLY A 84 -11.73 -2.70 14.69
CA GLY A 84 -10.78 -1.61 14.62
C GLY A 84 -9.46 -2.09 14.03
N ALA A 85 -8.92 -1.32 13.09
CA ALA A 85 -7.59 -1.49 12.54
C ALA A 85 -6.79 -0.20 12.70
N SER A 86 -5.56 -0.33 13.20
CA SER A 86 -4.63 0.79 13.25
C SER A 86 -3.32 0.39 12.58
N ALA A 87 -2.74 1.33 11.87
CA ALA A 87 -1.47 1.17 11.18
C ALA A 87 -0.55 2.35 11.48
N HIS A 88 0.73 2.07 11.66
CA HIS A 88 1.75 3.07 11.91
C HIS A 88 3.01 2.73 11.10
N ALA A 89 3.48 3.68 10.31
CA ALA A 89 4.71 3.56 9.55
C ALA A 89 5.83 4.33 10.26
N ASN A 90 6.86 3.62 10.72
CA ASN A 90 8.05 4.26 11.28
C ASN A 90 9.01 4.58 10.14
N LEU A 91 9.06 5.84 9.74
CA LEU A 91 9.91 6.33 8.66
C LEU A 91 11.27 6.80 9.21
N ARG A 92 12.34 6.56 8.45
CA ARG A 92 13.72 7.00 8.78
C ARG A 92 13.98 8.44 8.44
N LYS A 93 13.24 8.97 7.49
CA LYS A 93 13.31 10.32 6.97
C LYS A 93 11.95 10.71 6.42
N PRO A 94 11.65 12.00 6.28
CA PRO A 94 10.47 12.44 5.54
C PRO A 94 10.48 11.86 4.11
N VAL A 95 9.32 11.44 3.63
CA VAL A 95 9.11 10.96 2.27
C VAL A 95 8.14 11.87 1.52
N THR A 96 8.18 11.85 0.20
CA THR A 96 7.30 12.67 -0.64
C THR A 96 5.95 12.02 -0.87
N GLU A 97 5.91 10.69 -0.85
CA GLU A 97 4.71 9.90 -1.04
C GLU A 97 4.69 8.68 -0.11
N LEU A 98 3.52 8.38 0.43
CA LEU A 98 3.26 7.16 1.21
C LEU A 98 1.90 6.61 0.84
N TYR A 99 1.86 5.33 0.50
CA TYR A 99 0.65 4.56 0.25
C TYR A 99 0.51 3.45 1.30
N VAL A 100 -0.68 3.33 1.88
CA VAL A 100 -0.97 2.28 2.85
C VAL A 100 -2.31 1.63 2.50
N SER A 101 -2.29 0.33 2.22
CA SER A 101 -3.49 -0.48 2.04
C SER A 101 -3.68 -1.41 3.23
N LEU A 102 -4.88 -1.42 3.81
CA LEU A 102 -5.26 -2.33 4.87
C LEU A 102 -6.33 -3.30 4.33
N TYR A 103 -6.04 -4.58 4.37
CA TYR A 103 -6.93 -5.65 3.94
C TYR A 103 -7.46 -6.39 5.16
N LEU A 104 -8.78 -6.47 5.28
CA LEU A 104 -9.45 -7.32 6.27
C LEU A 104 -9.68 -8.70 5.67
N ASP A 105 -9.06 -9.71 6.25
CA ASP A 105 -9.25 -11.10 5.87
C ASP A 105 -10.08 -11.82 6.93
N ARG A 106 -10.99 -12.69 6.47
CA ARG A 106 -11.78 -13.61 7.30
C ARG A 106 -11.34 -15.04 7.05
N TYR A 107 -11.14 -15.80 8.13
CA TYR A 107 -10.75 -17.20 8.04
C TYR A 107 -11.92 -18.10 7.67
N ASN A 108 -11.74 -18.90 6.63
CA ASN A 108 -12.65 -19.97 6.25
C ASN A 108 -12.15 -21.30 6.83
N LYS A 109 -12.78 -21.74 7.91
CA LYS A 109 -12.38 -22.96 8.63
C LYS A 109 -12.55 -24.24 7.80
N GLU A 110 -13.52 -24.28 6.89
CA GLU A 110 -13.78 -25.49 6.09
C GLU A 110 -12.70 -25.73 5.04
N LYS A 111 -12.16 -24.63 4.49
CA LYS A 111 -11.15 -24.66 3.43
C LYS A 111 -9.72 -24.44 3.97
N ASP A 112 -9.59 -24.12 5.26
CA ASP A 112 -8.32 -23.75 5.91
C ASP A 112 -7.57 -22.61 5.19
N VAL A 113 -8.32 -21.57 4.80
CA VAL A 113 -7.76 -20.41 4.06
C VAL A 113 -8.30 -19.09 4.58
N TRP A 114 -7.52 -18.05 4.42
CA TRP A 114 -7.96 -16.68 4.59
C TRP A 114 -8.65 -16.18 3.32
N GLN A 115 -9.67 -15.36 3.48
CA GLN A 115 -10.42 -14.72 2.39
C GLN A 115 -10.54 -13.24 2.67
N GLN A 116 -10.07 -12.41 1.76
CA GLN A 116 -10.25 -10.97 1.85
C GLN A 116 -11.75 -10.64 1.77
N VAL A 117 -12.24 -9.86 2.70
CA VAL A 117 -13.66 -9.48 2.80
C VAL A 117 -13.88 -7.98 2.72
N ASP A 118 -12.86 -7.19 3.02
CA ASP A 118 -12.91 -5.74 2.96
C ASP A 118 -11.50 -5.16 2.76
N TYR A 119 -11.39 -3.88 2.39
CA TYR A 119 -10.11 -3.17 2.34
C TYR A 119 -10.32 -1.65 2.37
N VAL A 120 -9.25 -0.92 2.66
CA VAL A 120 -9.19 0.54 2.58
C VAL A 120 -7.79 0.97 2.18
N ASP A 121 -7.71 1.99 1.34
CA ASP A 121 -6.46 2.58 0.87
C ASP A 121 -6.32 4.01 1.39
N PHE A 122 -5.09 4.37 1.73
CA PHE A 122 -4.69 5.70 2.16
C PHE A 122 -3.52 6.17 1.32
N GLU A 123 -3.59 7.40 0.88
CA GLU A 123 -2.57 8.09 0.11
C GLU A 123 -2.19 9.38 0.82
N TYR A 124 -0.89 9.60 1.00
CA TYR A 124 -0.31 10.79 1.58
C TYR A 124 0.68 11.38 0.58
N THR A 125 0.56 12.66 0.30
CA THR A 125 1.37 13.37 -0.70
C THR A 125 1.86 14.70 -0.16
N LEU A 126 2.82 15.33 -0.85
CA LEU A 126 3.31 16.67 -0.52
C LEU A 126 2.22 17.77 -0.62
N GLU A 127 1.14 17.53 -1.36
CA GLU A 127 0.01 18.47 -1.38
C GLU A 127 -0.65 18.57 0.00
N GLN A 128 -0.74 17.46 0.71
CA GLN A 128 -1.29 17.37 2.08
C GLN A 128 -0.24 17.68 3.15
N TYR A 129 1.03 17.33 2.88
CA TYR A 129 2.17 17.42 3.80
C TYR A 129 3.35 18.11 3.12
N PRO A 130 3.34 19.47 2.96
CA PRO A 130 4.34 20.22 2.20
C PRO A 130 5.79 20.05 2.71
N ASP A 131 5.95 19.78 4.00
CA ASP A 131 7.26 19.58 4.64
C ASP A 131 7.76 18.12 4.58
N GLY A 132 6.98 17.23 3.94
CA GLY A 132 7.22 15.78 3.90
C GLY A 132 6.38 15.00 4.91
N ILE A 133 6.25 13.71 4.67
CA ILE A 133 5.50 12.76 5.50
C ILE A 133 6.50 12.08 6.44
N GLU A 134 6.34 12.26 7.75
CA GLU A 134 7.32 11.76 8.75
C GLU A 134 6.79 10.62 9.62
N ASP A 135 5.55 10.70 10.09
CA ASP A 135 5.03 9.81 11.12
C ASP A 135 3.52 9.53 10.94
N PRO A 136 3.12 8.90 9.84
CA PRO A 136 1.72 8.68 9.54
C PRO A 136 1.13 7.59 10.44
N SER A 137 0.01 7.91 11.06
CA SER A 137 -0.77 6.98 11.86
C SER A 137 -2.21 6.92 11.32
N ILE A 138 -2.69 5.70 11.10
CA ILE A 138 -3.98 5.41 10.50
C ILE A 138 -4.82 4.68 11.52
N SER A 139 -6.10 5.02 11.60
CA SER A 139 -7.08 4.25 12.35
C SER A 139 -8.40 4.21 11.58
N VAL A 140 -8.95 3.00 11.42
CA VAL A 140 -10.21 2.76 10.71
C VAL A 140 -11.00 1.68 11.42
N THR A 141 -12.33 1.71 11.29
CA THR A 141 -13.23 0.66 11.77
C THR A 141 -13.96 0.02 10.58
N PHE A 142 -13.74 -1.26 10.38
CA PHE A 142 -14.53 -2.09 9.48
C PHE A 142 -15.83 -2.48 10.20
N THR A 143 -16.94 -1.89 9.80
CA THR A 143 -18.24 -2.06 10.47
C THR A 143 -19.04 -3.23 9.92
N ASN A 144 -20.01 -3.75 10.70
CA ASN A 144 -20.97 -4.76 10.28
C ASN A 144 -20.34 -6.06 9.76
N GLN A 145 -19.18 -6.45 10.28
CA GLN A 145 -18.54 -7.71 9.92
C GLN A 145 -19.31 -8.90 10.50
N LYS A 146 -19.30 -10.03 9.81
CA LYS A 146 -19.96 -11.25 10.27
C LYS A 146 -19.32 -11.75 11.56
N ARG A 147 -20.12 -11.97 12.57
CA ARG A 147 -19.70 -12.52 13.87
C ARG A 147 -19.53 -14.04 13.82
N GLY A 148 -18.78 -14.59 14.73
CA GLY A 148 -18.52 -16.03 14.77
C GLY A 148 -17.40 -16.49 13.83
N TYR A 149 -16.44 -15.59 13.50
CA TYR A 149 -15.30 -15.86 12.64
C TYR A 149 -14.02 -15.24 13.18
N TYR A 150 -12.89 -15.80 12.76
CA TYR A 150 -11.59 -15.16 12.94
C TYR A 150 -11.34 -14.14 11.83
N TYR A 151 -10.74 -13.01 12.22
CA TYR A 151 -10.32 -11.95 11.32
C TYR A 151 -8.89 -11.55 11.60
N ARG A 152 -8.17 -11.12 10.55
CA ARG A 152 -6.84 -10.52 10.62
C ARG A 152 -6.74 -9.31 9.72
N ILE A 153 -5.74 -8.46 9.95
CA ILE A 153 -5.37 -7.38 9.04
C ILE A 153 -4.05 -7.73 8.37
N ARG A 154 -4.00 -7.59 7.05
CA ARG A 154 -2.76 -7.48 6.28
C ARG A 154 -2.57 -6.03 5.87
N GLY A 155 -1.33 -5.53 5.95
CA GLY A 155 -0.97 -4.22 5.46
C GLY A 155 -0.06 -4.30 4.26
N ALA A 156 -0.17 -3.34 3.36
CA ALA A 156 0.84 -3.04 2.36
C ALA A 156 1.24 -1.58 2.55
N PHE A 157 2.51 -1.35 2.81
CA PHE A 157 3.10 -0.02 2.96
C PHE A 157 4.06 0.20 1.82
N SER A 158 3.96 1.33 1.15
CA SER A 158 4.87 1.74 0.09
C SER A 158 5.18 3.23 0.24
N ALA A 159 6.45 3.57 0.36
CA ALA A 159 6.91 4.95 0.46
C ALA A 159 8.07 5.19 -0.50
N GLY A 160 8.18 6.40 -0.99
CA GLY A 160 9.23 6.74 -1.92
C GLY A 160 9.27 8.20 -2.27
N ASP A 161 10.09 8.45 -3.26
CA ASP A 161 10.24 9.69 -3.99
C ASP A 161 9.88 9.41 -5.46
N ASP A 162 9.83 10.42 -6.31
CA ASP A 162 9.37 10.36 -7.71
C ASP A 162 9.94 9.18 -8.54
N ASP A 163 11.14 8.73 -8.23
CA ASP A 163 11.88 7.76 -9.05
C ASP A 163 11.92 6.33 -8.50
N TRP A 164 11.53 6.11 -7.24
CA TRP A 164 11.63 4.79 -6.62
C TRP A 164 10.75 4.64 -5.38
N TYR A 165 10.32 3.40 -5.11
CA TYR A 165 9.52 3.03 -3.94
C TYR A 165 10.16 1.88 -3.17
N GLU A 166 10.05 1.96 -1.85
CA GLU A 166 10.32 0.87 -0.92
C GLU A 166 9.00 0.44 -0.28
N GLY A 167 8.80 -0.87 -0.11
CA GLY A 167 7.57 -1.33 0.53
C GLY A 167 7.71 -2.70 1.18
N PHE A 168 6.79 -3.00 2.07
CA PHE A 168 6.64 -4.28 2.77
C PHE A 168 5.27 -4.36 3.43
N GLY A 169 4.91 -5.54 3.98
CA GLY A 169 3.60 -5.75 4.55
C GLY A 169 3.61 -6.59 5.82
N PRO A 170 3.38 -5.98 7.01
CA PRO A 170 3.06 -6.72 8.22
C PRO A 170 1.68 -7.39 8.13
N THR A 171 1.48 -8.43 8.94
CA THR A 171 0.19 -9.11 9.08
C THR A 171 -0.04 -9.43 10.55
N THR A 172 -1.25 -9.22 11.06
CA THR A 172 -1.62 -9.59 12.42
C THR A 172 -1.97 -11.08 12.51
N ASP A 173 -1.94 -11.64 13.71
CA ASP A 173 -2.62 -12.91 13.97
C ASP A 173 -4.14 -12.70 13.97
N GLY A 174 -4.88 -13.79 13.79
CA GLY A 174 -6.35 -13.78 13.73
C GLY A 174 -6.98 -13.70 15.10
N ILE A 175 -7.90 -12.74 15.32
CA ILE A 175 -8.73 -12.63 16.51
C ILE A 175 -10.16 -13.08 16.22
N TRP A 176 -10.83 -13.64 17.24
CA TRP A 176 -12.22 -14.06 17.16
C TRP A 176 -13.16 -12.88 17.39
N ILE A 177 -14.14 -12.70 16.49
CA ILE A 177 -15.19 -11.67 16.59
C ILE A 177 -16.51 -12.33 17.00
N GLU A 178 -17.02 -11.96 18.19
CA GLU A 178 -18.27 -12.45 18.74
C GLU A 178 -19.50 -11.75 18.19
#